data_625857ab4967258e9ff469a3525c7a7b
#
_entry.id   625857ab4967258e9ff469a3525c7a7b
#
_cell.length_a   1.000
_cell.length_b   1.000
_cell.length_c   1.000
_cell.angle_alpha   90.00
_cell.angle_beta   90.00
_cell.angle_gamma   90.00
#
_symmetry.space_group_name_H-M   'P 1'
#
loop_
_entity.id
_entity.type
_entity.pdbx_description
1 polymer ?
#
loop_
_entity_poly.entity_id
_entity_poly.type
_entity_poly.pdbx_seq_one_letter_code
_entity_poly.pdbx_strand_id
1 'polypeptide(L)'
;APMASVLLKDIEKNTVLMAPNFDDTEEEPTVLPAGYPNLLVNGTTGIAAGYATNIAPHNLEEVIDATIVRIQNPHCELETVMDCIKGPDFPTGGIVQGRAGILEAFKTGKGRVVVRAKTEIIQQKLVQQIVITEIPYEVVKSALVQKMTEVQLSKDVDGILEIRDESGKEGLRIVV
;
A
#
# COMPACT_ATOMS: atom_id res chain seq x y z
N ALA A 1 10.30 -7.93 -16.89
CA ALA A 1 10.98 -7.62 -15.62
C ALA A 1 11.16 -8.90 -14.80
N PRO A 2 12.25 -9.07 -14.04
CA PRO A 2 12.53 -10.31 -13.30
C PRO A 2 11.39 -10.74 -12.37
N MET A 3 10.73 -9.79 -11.69
CA MET A 3 9.59 -10.09 -10.81
C MET A 3 8.38 -10.65 -11.56
N ALA A 4 8.10 -10.19 -12.78
CA ALA A 4 7.00 -10.71 -13.57
C ALA A 4 7.20 -12.18 -13.97
N SER A 5 8.45 -12.60 -14.24
CA SER A 5 8.74 -14.01 -14.55
C SER A 5 8.52 -14.95 -13.36
N VAL A 6 8.64 -14.46 -12.12
CA VAL A 6 8.33 -15.26 -10.93
C VAL A 6 6.83 -15.52 -10.81
N LEU A 7 5.97 -14.58 -11.25
CA LEU A 7 4.52 -14.78 -11.26
C LEU A 7 4.07 -15.84 -12.27
N LEU A 8 4.83 -16.04 -13.36
CA LEU A 8 4.55 -17.01 -14.41
C LEU A 8 5.32 -18.34 -14.25
N LYS A 9 6.14 -18.45 -13.19
CA LYS A 9 6.95 -19.62 -12.96
C LYS A 9 6.10 -20.89 -12.87
N ASP A 10 6.53 -21.92 -13.58
CA ASP A 10 5.90 -23.25 -13.60
C ASP A 10 4.46 -23.28 -14.19
N ILE A 11 4.04 -22.27 -14.96
CA ILE A 11 2.73 -22.22 -15.62
C ILE A 11 2.50 -23.44 -16.55
N GLU A 12 3.59 -23.95 -17.17
CA GLU A 12 3.57 -25.09 -18.08
C GLU A 12 3.42 -26.45 -17.36
N LYS A 13 3.44 -26.46 -16.01
CA LYS A 13 3.37 -27.66 -15.19
C LYS A 13 1.97 -27.97 -14.63
N ASN A 14 0.94 -27.47 -15.25
CA ASN A 14 -0.46 -27.61 -14.77
C ASN A 14 -0.66 -27.13 -13.33
N THR A 15 -0.01 -26.03 -12.96
CA THR A 15 -0.09 -25.44 -11.63
C THR A 15 -1.36 -24.62 -11.41
N VAL A 16 -2.04 -24.24 -12.49
CA VAL A 16 -3.28 -23.46 -12.50
C VAL A 16 -4.29 -24.02 -13.49
N LEU A 17 -5.54 -23.69 -13.29
CA LEU A 17 -6.60 -24.05 -14.23
C LEU A 17 -6.48 -23.16 -15.48
N MET A 18 -6.61 -23.81 -16.65
CA MET A 18 -6.68 -23.16 -17.93
C MET A 18 -8.15 -23.08 -18.38
N ALA A 19 -8.50 -22.05 -19.10
CA ALA A 19 -9.81 -21.84 -19.72
C ALA A 19 -9.64 -21.37 -21.16
N PRO A 20 -10.59 -21.68 -22.07
CA PRO A 20 -10.57 -21.14 -23.42
C PRO A 20 -10.57 -19.60 -23.39
N ASN A 21 -9.83 -18.99 -24.31
CA ASN A 21 -9.86 -17.55 -24.53
C ASN A 21 -11.21 -17.13 -25.19
N PHE A 22 -11.38 -15.83 -25.44
CA PHE A 22 -12.64 -15.27 -25.95
C PHE A 22 -13.14 -15.90 -27.26
N ASP A 23 -12.24 -16.35 -28.15
CA ASP A 23 -12.57 -16.92 -29.45
C ASP A 23 -12.38 -18.45 -29.53
N ASP A 24 -12.14 -19.10 -28.41
CA ASP A 24 -11.92 -20.55 -28.27
C ASP A 24 -10.74 -21.08 -29.11
N THR A 25 -9.79 -20.22 -29.48
CA THR A 25 -8.65 -20.60 -30.30
C THR A 25 -7.45 -21.09 -29.48
N GLU A 26 -7.30 -20.61 -28.24
CA GLU A 26 -6.22 -20.95 -27.33
C GLU A 26 -6.72 -21.06 -25.90
N GLU A 27 -5.89 -21.62 -25.01
CA GLU A 27 -6.17 -21.67 -23.58
C GLU A 27 -5.39 -20.58 -22.85
N GLU A 28 -6.03 -19.93 -21.87
CA GLU A 28 -5.41 -18.96 -20.99
C GLU A 28 -5.54 -19.35 -19.51
N PRO A 29 -4.59 -18.97 -18.66
CA PRO A 29 -4.66 -19.28 -17.24
C PRO A 29 -5.74 -18.44 -16.57
N THR A 30 -6.60 -19.07 -15.77
CA THR A 30 -7.63 -18.35 -14.98
C THR A 30 -7.03 -17.50 -13.87
N VAL A 31 -5.86 -17.89 -13.36
CA VAL A 31 -5.05 -17.16 -12.38
C VAL A 31 -3.58 -17.41 -12.67
N LEU A 32 -2.69 -16.53 -12.23
CA LEU A 32 -1.25 -16.76 -12.35
C LEU A 32 -0.75 -17.72 -11.25
N PRO A 33 0.27 -18.57 -11.54
CA PRO A 33 0.86 -19.47 -10.56
C PRO A 33 1.39 -18.76 -9.31
N ALA A 34 1.96 -17.56 -9.49
CA ALA A 34 2.52 -16.70 -8.47
C ALA A 34 3.51 -17.40 -7.52
N GLY A 35 4.80 -17.30 -7.77
CA GLY A 35 5.85 -17.93 -6.96
C GLY A 35 6.02 -17.39 -5.54
N TYR A 36 5.21 -16.40 -5.15
CA TYR A 36 5.11 -15.83 -3.80
C TYR A 36 3.65 -15.31 -3.57
N PRO A 37 3.24 -15.06 -2.32
CA PRO A 37 1.87 -14.59 -2.01
C PRO A 37 1.60 -13.17 -2.51
N ASN A 38 1.47 -13.01 -3.84
CA ASN A 38 1.37 -11.72 -4.52
C ASN A 38 0.17 -10.88 -4.07
N LEU A 39 -0.95 -11.51 -3.71
CA LEU A 39 -2.14 -10.82 -3.23
C LEU A 39 -1.87 -9.96 -1.99
N LEU A 40 -1.08 -10.48 -1.06
CA LEU A 40 -0.72 -9.76 0.17
C LEU A 40 0.41 -8.76 -0.07
N VAL A 41 1.38 -9.10 -0.92
CA VAL A 41 2.54 -8.23 -1.19
C VAL A 41 2.12 -6.98 -1.95
N ASN A 42 1.37 -7.12 -3.04
CA ASN A 42 0.93 -5.99 -3.85
C ASN A 42 -0.39 -5.37 -3.39
N GLY A 43 -1.16 -6.09 -2.57
CA GLY A 43 -2.52 -5.69 -2.26
C GLY A 43 -3.44 -5.76 -3.49
N THR A 44 -4.67 -5.38 -3.31
CA THR A 44 -5.64 -5.26 -4.41
C THR A 44 -6.79 -4.35 -4.03
N THR A 45 -7.31 -3.63 -5.01
CA THR A 45 -8.52 -2.83 -4.89
C THR A 45 -9.49 -3.25 -5.98
N GLY A 46 -10.73 -3.55 -5.61
CA GLY A 46 -11.76 -3.95 -6.56
C GLY A 46 -13.14 -3.53 -6.11
N ILE A 47 -13.98 -3.11 -7.06
CA ILE A 47 -15.35 -2.69 -6.83
C ILE A 47 -16.25 -3.51 -7.75
N ALA A 48 -17.21 -4.21 -7.16
CA ALA A 48 -18.23 -4.97 -7.88
C ALA A 48 -19.63 -4.64 -7.32
N ALA A 49 -20.67 -5.11 -8.00
CA ALA A 49 -22.04 -4.93 -7.52
C ALA A 49 -22.26 -5.67 -6.18
N GLY A 50 -22.48 -4.93 -5.11
CA GLY A 50 -22.69 -5.46 -3.76
C GLY A 50 -21.42 -5.89 -3.01
N TYR A 51 -20.22 -5.85 -3.62
CA TYR A 51 -18.97 -6.25 -3.01
C TYR A 51 -17.87 -5.25 -3.34
N ALA A 52 -17.01 -5.00 -2.36
CA ALA A 52 -15.78 -4.24 -2.56
C ALA A 52 -14.65 -4.91 -1.79
N THR A 53 -13.43 -4.85 -2.33
CA THR A 53 -12.22 -5.28 -1.65
C THR A 53 -11.20 -4.16 -1.68
N ASN A 54 -10.44 -4.03 -0.60
CA ASN A 54 -9.31 -3.13 -0.51
C ASN A 54 -8.28 -3.75 0.44
N ILE A 55 -7.33 -4.49 -0.13
CA ILE A 55 -6.24 -5.12 0.60
C ILE A 55 -5.01 -4.25 0.41
N ALA A 56 -4.48 -3.71 1.50
CA ALA A 56 -3.25 -2.94 1.48
C ALA A 56 -2.03 -3.82 1.10
N PRO A 57 -1.00 -3.27 0.46
CA PRO A 57 0.26 -3.97 0.22
C PRO A 57 1.02 -4.22 1.53
N HIS A 58 1.81 -5.31 1.55
CA HIS A 58 2.62 -5.72 2.69
C HIS A 58 4.06 -5.99 2.27
N ASN A 59 4.96 -5.98 3.24
CA ASN A 59 6.38 -6.26 3.02
C ASN A 59 6.59 -7.70 2.55
N LEU A 60 7.38 -7.89 1.48
CA LEU A 60 7.62 -9.19 0.87
C LEU A 60 8.28 -10.19 1.84
N GLU A 61 9.29 -9.75 2.59
CA GLU A 61 10.02 -10.59 3.55
C GLU A 61 9.08 -11.03 4.68
N GLU A 62 8.35 -10.11 5.29
CA GLU A 62 7.37 -10.40 6.34
C GLU A 62 6.29 -11.39 5.87
N VAL A 63 5.80 -11.25 4.63
CA VAL A 63 4.78 -12.14 4.06
C VAL A 63 5.36 -13.53 3.79
N ILE A 64 6.61 -13.63 3.32
CA ILE A 64 7.29 -14.92 3.12
C ILE A 64 7.50 -15.62 4.45
N ASP A 65 8.00 -14.92 5.47
CA ASP A 65 8.21 -15.48 6.80
C ASP A 65 6.91 -16.00 7.42
N ALA A 66 5.83 -15.22 7.33
CA ALA A 66 4.50 -15.65 7.76
C ALA A 66 4.00 -16.88 7.01
N THR A 67 4.28 -16.96 5.71
CA THR A 67 3.94 -18.12 4.88
C THR A 67 4.70 -19.37 5.32
N ILE A 68 6.00 -19.25 5.60
CA ILE A 68 6.83 -20.34 6.11
C ILE A 68 6.30 -20.85 7.46
N VAL A 69 5.99 -19.93 8.38
CA VAL A 69 5.39 -20.28 9.67
C VAL A 69 4.09 -21.06 9.50
N ARG A 70 3.22 -20.60 8.57
CA ARG A 70 1.94 -21.27 8.30
C ARG A 70 2.11 -22.64 7.64
N ILE A 71 3.11 -22.83 6.79
CA ILE A 71 3.43 -24.13 6.18
C ILE A 71 3.96 -25.11 7.25
N GLN A 72 4.84 -24.64 8.13
CA GLN A 72 5.40 -25.46 9.22
C GLN A 72 4.37 -25.84 10.27
N ASN A 73 3.43 -24.95 10.55
CA ASN A 73 2.32 -25.19 11.48
C ASN A 73 0.99 -24.73 10.86
N PRO A 74 0.29 -25.61 10.10
CA PRO A 74 -0.98 -25.28 9.44
C PRO A 74 -2.11 -24.86 10.38
N HIS A 75 -2.00 -25.15 11.67
CA HIS A 75 -3.00 -24.82 12.69
C HIS A 75 -2.55 -23.71 13.64
N CYS A 76 -1.48 -22.97 13.30
CA CYS A 76 -1.04 -21.84 14.14
C CYS A 76 -2.14 -20.78 14.26
N GLU A 77 -2.18 -20.16 15.43
CA GLU A 77 -3.08 -19.05 15.69
C GLU A 77 -2.71 -17.81 14.85
N LEU A 78 -3.70 -16.92 14.63
CA LEU A 78 -3.51 -15.70 13.85
C LEU A 78 -2.40 -14.82 14.44
N GLU A 79 -2.33 -14.74 15.75
CA GLU A 79 -1.33 -13.98 16.48
C GLU A 79 0.11 -14.39 16.11
N THR A 80 0.35 -15.70 15.96
CA THR A 80 1.67 -16.23 15.53
C THR A 80 2.04 -15.75 14.13
N VAL A 81 1.07 -15.67 13.22
CA VAL A 81 1.28 -15.14 11.86
C VAL A 81 1.53 -13.63 11.90
N MET A 82 0.80 -12.92 12.76
CA MET A 82 0.93 -11.47 12.95
C MET A 82 2.24 -11.04 13.64
N ASP A 83 2.94 -11.94 14.29
CA ASP A 83 4.29 -11.68 14.80
C ASP A 83 5.30 -11.49 13.65
N CYS A 84 5.04 -12.11 12.49
CA CYS A 84 5.82 -11.91 11.27
C CYS A 84 5.36 -10.66 10.50
N ILE A 85 4.04 -10.46 10.32
CA ILE A 85 3.48 -9.33 9.54
C ILE A 85 3.04 -8.23 10.50
N LYS A 86 3.81 -7.14 10.55
CA LYS A 86 3.53 -6.01 11.44
C LYS A 86 2.36 -5.15 10.99
N GLY A 87 2.08 -5.15 9.69
CA GLY A 87 0.99 -4.40 9.06
C GLY A 87 1.28 -4.00 7.62
N PRO A 88 0.46 -3.12 7.04
CA PRO A 88 0.69 -2.63 5.69
C PRO A 88 2.05 -1.96 5.52
N ASP A 89 2.68 -2.20 4.36
CA ASP A 89 3.91 -1.56 3.90
C ASP A 89 3.63 -0.85 2.57
N PHE A 90 3.42 0.46 2.65
CA PHE A 90 3.01 1.25 1.51
C PHE A 90 4.23 1.74 0.69
N PRO A 91 4.23 1.59 -0.65
CA PRO A 91 5.35 2.02 -1.50
C PRO A 91 5.59 3.53 -1.48
N THR A 92 4.61 4.32 -1.06
CA THR A 92 4.72 5.78 -0.89
C THR A 92 5.17 6.20 0.51
N GLY A 93 5.42 5.22 1.40
CA GLY A 93 5.77 5.47 2.79
C GLY A 93 4.59 5.99 3.62
N GLY A 94 4.88 6.89 4.54
CA GLY A 94 3.92 7.39 5.50
C GLY A 94 4.00 6.71 6.86
N ILE A 95 3.24 7.20 7.81
CA ILE A 95 3.23 6.71 9.19
C ILE A 95 1.85 6.15 9.52
N VAL A 96 1.79 4.84 9.76
CA VAL A 96 0.56 4.19 10.21
C VAL A 96 0.31 4.49 11.68
N GLN A 97 -0.90 4.97 11.99
CA GLN A 97 -1.28 5.36 13.35
C GLN A 97 -2.07 4.25 14.06
N GLY A 98 -1.43 3.67 15.06
CA GLY A 98 -2.05 2.64 15.90
C GLY A 98 -2.12 1.26 15.24
N ARG A 99 -2.25 0.21 16.06
CA ARG A 99 -2.31 -1.18 15.62
C ARG A 99 -3.72 -1.77 15.66
N ALA A 100 -4.66 -1.11 16.33
CA ALA A 100 -6.01 -1.66 16.56
C ALA A 100 -6.76 -1.96 15.25
N GLY A 101 -6.71 -1.00 14.29
CA GLY A 101 -7.37 -1.19 12.99
C GLY A 101 -6.72 -2.27 12.14
N ILE A 102 -5.39 -2.45 12.24
CA ILE A 102 -4.67 -3.55 11.57
C ILE A 102 -5.12 -4.89 12.14
N LEU A 103 -5.13 -5.02 13.47
CA LEU A 103 -5.55 -6.24 14.16
C LEU A 103 -7.00 -6.58 13.84
N GLU A 104 -7.87 -5.59 13.82
CA GLU A 104 -9.28 -5.77 13.46
C GLU A 104 -9.43 -6.23 12.00
N ALA A 105 -8.67 -5.62 11.07
CA ALA A 105 -8.66 -6.02 9.66
C ALA A 105 -8.24 -7.48 9.48
N PHE A 106 -7.19 -7.92 10.16
CA PHE A 106 -6.72 -9.31 10.08
C PHE A 106 -7.68 -10.31 10.74
N LYS A 107 -8.35 -9.93 11.84
CA LYS A 107 -9.30 -10.81 12.54
C LYS A 107 -10.65 -10.93 11.85
N THR A 108 -11.15 -9.83 11.28
CA THR A 108 -12.53 -9.75 10.79
C THR A 108 -12.66 -9.55 9.29
N GLY A 109 -11.53 -9.26 8.60
CA GLY A 109 -11.53 -8.83 7.21
C GLY A 109 -11.95 -7.37 7.01
N LYS A 110 -12.19 -6.62 8.10
CA LYS A 110 -12.56 -5.20 8.06
C LYS A 110 -11.82 -4.45 9.16
N GLY A 111 -11.17 -3.34 8.81
CA GLY A 111 -10.47 -2.50 9.78
C GLY A 111 -10.14 -1.14 9.18
N ARG A 112 -9.99 -0.15 10.04
CA ARG A 112 -9.62 1.20 9.65
C ARG A 112 -8.15 1.45 9.94
N VAL A 113 -7.35 1.56 8.90
CA VAL A 113 -5.93 1.93 8.98
C VAL A 113 -5.80 3.42 8.67
N VAL A 114 -5.26 4.18 9.62
CA VAL A 114 -5.01 5.62 9.46
C VAL A 114 -3.55 5.82 9.12
N VAL A 115 -3.28 6.48 7.99
CA VAL A 115 -1.93 6.79 7.53
C VAL A 115 -1.74 8.30 7.50
N ARG A 116 -0.62 8.77 8.06
CA ARG A 116 -0.20 10.17 8.01
C ARG A 116 0.98 10.36 7.09
N ALA A 117 1.07 11.56 6.53
CA ALA A 117 2.27 12.02 5.85
C ALA A 117 3.46 12.04 6.81
N LYS A 118 4.66 11.80 6.28
CA LYS A 118 5.90 12.05 7.02
C LYS A 118 6.31 13.50 6.82
N THR A 119 6.44 14.20 7.94
CA THR A 119 6.73 15.64 7.95
C THR A 119 7.88 15.94 8.87
N GLU A 120 8.65 16.96 8.50
CA GLU A 120 9.74 17.51 9.30
C GLU A 120 9.56 19.02 9.42
N ILE A 121 9.82 19.59 10.58
CA ILE A 121 9.79 21.04 10.82
C ILE A 121 11.23 21.54 10.79
N ILE A 122 11.53 22.44 9.86
CA ILE A 122 12.84 23.06 9.70
C ILE A 122 12.75 24.54 10.06
N GLN A 123 13.58 24.96 11.01
CA GLN A 123 13.66 26.38 11.38
C GLN A 123 14.56 27.12 10.38
N GLN A 124 14.04 28.14 9.70
CA GLN A 124 14.82 29.03 8.85
C GLN A 124 14.68 30.48 9.34
N LYS A 125 15.75 31.00 9.98
CA LYS A 125 15.80 32.39 10.45
C LYS A 125 14.52 32.84 11.19
N LEU A 126 13.60 33.50 10.46
CA LEU A 126 12.38 34.08 11.00
C LEU A 126 11.11 33.26 10.68
N VAL A 127 11.22 32.20 9.88
CA VAL A 127 10.09 31.37 9.47
C VAL A 127 10.36 29.91 9.79
N GLN A 128 9.30 29.16 9.98
CA GLN A 128 9.36 27.70 10.06
C GLN A 128 8.86 27.12 8.74
N GLN A 129 9.47 26.02 8.34
CA GLN A 129 9.01 25.25 7.18
C GLN A 129 8.56 23.88 7.62
N ILE A 130 7.39 23.44 7.16
CA ILE A 130 6.93 22.06 7.28
C ILE A 130 7.27 21.39 5.95
N VAL A 131 8.22 20.47 5.97
CA VAL A 131 8.63 19.70 4.80
C VAL A 131 7.95 18.36 4.84
N ILE A 132 7.18 18.04 3.79
CA ILE A 132 6.47 16.77 3.63
C ILE A 132 7.25 15.94 2.62
N THR A 133 7.75 14.78 3.04
CA THR A 133 8.58 13.89 2.22
C THR A 133 7.86 12.60 1.80
N GLU A 134 6.80 12.23 2.52
CA GLU A 134 5.97 11.08 2.19
C GLU A 134 4.50 11.45 2.38
N ILE A 135 3.64 10.99 1.48
CA ILE A 135 2.18 11.17 1.56
C ILE A 135 1.49 9.80 1.62
N PRO A 136 0.30 9.70 2.23
CA PRO A 136 -0.42 8.46 2.30
C PRO A 136 -0.64 7.82 0.92
N TYR A 137 -0.64 6.50 0.89
CA TYR A 137 -0.90 5.71 -0.31
C TYR A 137 -2.24 6.09 -0.94
N GLU A 138 -2.30 6.11 -2.28
CA GLU A 138 -3.46 6.52 -3.09
C GLU A 138 -3.81 8.03 -3.01
N VAL A 139 -3.08 8.83 -2.25
CA VAL A 139 -3.27 10.28 -2.24
C VAL A 139 -2.62 10.89 -3.49
N VAL A 140 -3.41 11.59 -4.29
CA VAL A 140 -2.93 12.31 -5.47
C VAL A 140 -2.25 13.61 -5.03
N LYS A 141 -0.93 13.71 -5.26
CA LYS A 141 -0.11 14.87 -4.84
C LYS A 141 -0.68 16.21 -5.29
N SER A 142 -1.06 16.34 -6.56
CA SER A 142 -1.59 17.60 -7.10
C SER A 142 -2.88 18.05 -6.43
N ALA A 143 -3.79 17.11 -6.15
CA ALA A 143 -5.03 17.39 -5.43
C ALA A 143 -4.78 17.79 -3.97
N LEU A 144 -3.77 17.15 -3.33
CA LEU A 144 -3.36 17.52 -1.97
C LEU A 144 -2.81 18.94 -1.93
N VAL A 145 -1.89 19.31 -2.83
CA VAL A 145 -1.30 20.66 -2.90
C VAL A 145 -2.38 21.70 -3.19
N GLN A 146 -3.31 21.40 -4.13
CA GLN A 146 -4.44 22.28 -4.40
C GLN A 146 -5.29 22.53 -3.14
N LYS A 147 -5.66 21.46 -2.42
CA LYS A 147 -6.45 21.58 -1.20
C LYS A 147 -5.72 22.37 -0.10
N MET A 148 -4.42 22.17 0.04
CA MET A 148 -3.61 22.97 0.97
C MET A 148 -3.61 24.46 0.59
N THR A 149 -3.51 24.77 -0.70
CA THR A 149 -3.58 26.15 -1.22
C THR A 149 -4.98 26.76 -0.98
N GLU A 150 -6.04 25.99 -1.12
CA GLU A 150 -7.40 26.44 -0.78
C GLU A 150 -7.50 26.82 0.71
N VAL A 151 -6.95 25.99 1.61
CA VAL A 151 -6.90 26.31 3.05
C VAL A 151 -6.10 27.57 3.36
N GLN A 152 -4.97 27.78 2.65
CA GLN A 152 -4.19 29.02 2.76
C GLN A 152 -4.99 30.26 2.32
N LEU A 153 -5.69 30.17 1.18
CA LEU A 153 -6.47 31.29 0.63
C LEU A 153 -7.71 31.60 1.45
N SER A 154 -8.39 30.58 2.00
CA SER A 154 -9.57 30.75 2.87
C SER A 154 -9.21 31.29 4.25
N LYS A 155 -7.92 31.24 4.62
CA LYS A 155 -7.42 31.58 5.96
C LYS A 155 -8.05 30.78 7.08
N ASP A 156 -8.45 29.54 6.80
CA ASP A 156 -8.94 28.61 7.81
C ASP A 156 -7.85 28.27 8.84
N VAL A 157 -6.59 28.37 8.40
CA VAL A 157 -5.41 28.25 9.26
C VAL A 157 -4.53 29.49 9.06
N ASP A 158 -4.34 30.25 10.13
CA ASP A 158 -3.47 31.42 10.11
C ASP A 158 -1.98 31.02 10.10
N GLY A 159 -1.16 31.87 9.48
CA GLY A 159 0.29 31.74 9.48
C GLY A 159 0.87 30.94 8.30
N ILE A 160 0.06 30.41 7.39
CA ILE A 160 0.54 29.80 6.17
C ILE A 160 0.92 30.91 5.17
N LEU A 161 2.21 31.06 4.90
CA LEU A 161 2.72 32.08 4.00
C LEU A 161 2.73 31.62 2.55
N GLU A 162 3.23 30.40 2.30
CA GLU A 162 3.41 29.85 0.98
C GLU A 162 3.36 28.32 1.00
N ILE A 163 2.90 27.73 -0.10
CA ILE A 163 2.91 26.28 -0.33
C ILE A 163 3.59 26.03 -1.67
N ARG A 164 4.64 25.19 -1.65
CA ARG A 164 5.44 24.88 -2.85
C ARG A 164 5.58 23.37 -3.01
N ASP A 165 5.42 22.91 -4.25
CA ASP A 165 5.80 21.56 -4.66
C ASP A 165 7.23 21.61 -5.22
N GLU A 166 8.18 21.14 -4.43
CA GLU A 166 9.60 21.04 -4.77
C GLU A 166 10.02 19.63 -5.18
N SER A 167 9.05 18.75 -5.46
CA SER A 167 9.32 17.36 -5.83
C SER A 167 10.13 17.25 -7.11
N GLY A 168 11.11 16.36 -7.14
CA GLY A 168 12.02 16.19 -8.25
C GLY A 168 12.58 14.76 -8.33
N LYS A 169 13.77 14.63 -8.91
CA LYS A 169 14.46 13.33 -9.05
C LYS A 169 14.79 12.66 -7.72
N GLU A 170 14.93 13.43 -6.66
CA GLU A 170 15.25 12.96 -5.32
C GLU A 170 14.00 12.46 -4.54
N GLY A 171 12.81 12.64 -5.10
CA GLY A 171 11.57 12.19 -4.51
C GLY A 171 10.55 13.30 -4.27
N LEU A 172 9.55 12.97 -3.44
CA LEU A 172 8.48 13.89 -3.05
C LEU A 172 9.02 14.90 -2.03
N ARG A 173 8.73 16.18 -2.29
CA ARG A 173 9.03 17.27 -1.38
C ARG A 173 7.99 18.38 -1.54
N ILE A 174 7.11 18.52 -0.55
CA ILE A 174 6.16 19.63 -0.47
C ILE A 174 6.57 20.48 0.74
N VAL A 175 6.64 21.79 0.55
CA VAL A 175 7.07 22.74 1.60
C VAL A 175 5.94 23.73 1.88
N VAL A 176 5.60 23.83 3.15
CA VAL A 176 4.65 24.81 3.69
C VAL A 176 5.36 25.77 4.62
#